data_a35e14b2b40f15f382c8537b897265a6
#
_entry.id   a35e14b2b40f15f382c8537b897265a6
#
_cell.length_a   1.000
_cell.length_b   1.000
_cell.length_c   1.000
_cell.angle_alpha   90.00
_cell.angle_beta   90.00
_cell.angle_gamma   90.00
#
_symmetry.space_group_name_H-M   'P 1'
#
loop_
_entity.id
_entity.type
_entity.pdbx_description
1 polymer ?
#
loop_
_entity_poly.entity_id
_entity_poly.type
_entity_poly.pdbx_seq_one_letter_code
_entity_poly.pdbx_strand_id
1 'polypeptide(L)'
;MPIVGLGLHFLIALFFAVHALRNGRQMYWLLILFSFPVLGSLAYFVAEYLPASRLQRQGRIATRALQKTIDPGRDVREARRAFDLTPTAHNQMRLAAALLGAGQSDEAVQHYDACLRGPFAGDPEVILGAARANAAHGQPAPAIALLTSLQTRQPGFRADEVGLALGRAYAANNQQLEAGVQFESVVERFGSIDARVELALWAIANDKNDVAQRELKEIAHARKHMEKHTRDLHRELFRRLDGAIALTPPAT
;
A
#
# COMPACT_ATOMS: atom_id res chain seq x y z
N MET A 1 -48.55 11.46 -22.52
CA MET A 1 -47.59 10.70 -21.75
C MET A 1 -46.90 11.47 -20.57
N PRO A 2 -47.57 12.40 -19.84
CA PRO A 2 -46.91 13.10 -18.71
C PRO A 2 -46.96 12.34 -17.38
N ILE A 3 -47.86 11.36 -17.22
CA ILE A 3 -48.12 10.68 -15.93
C ILE A 3 -47.00 9.68 -15.56
N VAL A 4 -46.37 9.07 -16.53
CA VAL A 4 -45.29 8.09 -16.29
C VAL A 4 -44.02 8.77 -15.77
N GLY A 5 -43.74 10.00 -16.21
CA GLY A 5 -42.59 10.78 -15.72
C GLY A 5 -42.74 11.22 -14.26
N LEU A 6 -43.95 11.57 -13.83
CA LEU A 6 -44.20 11.99 -12.44
C LEU A 6 -44.00 10.83 -11.46
N GLY A 7 -44.44 9.61 -11.80
CA GLY A 7 -44.29 8.43 -10.95
C GLY A 7 -42.82 8.04 -10.72
N LEU A 8 -41.97 8.14 -11.74
CA LEU A 8 -40.54 7.81 -11.65
C LEU A 8 -39.81 8.79 -10.71
N HIS A 9 -40.13 10.07 -10.76
CA HIS A 9 -39.49 11.05 -9.86
C HIS A 9 -39.87 10.85 -8.39
N PHE A 10 -41.08 10.43 -8.10
CA PHE A 10 -41.50 10.07 -6.74
C PHE A 10 -40.81 8.81 -6.23
N LEU A 11 -40.58 7.81 -7.09
CA LEU A 11 -39.83 6.62 -6.71
C LEU A 11 -38.36 6.94 -6.39
N ILE A 12 -37.75 7.83 -7.17
CA ILE A 12 -36.36 8.28 -6.91
C ILE A 12 -36.30 9.09 -5.61
N ALA A 13 -37.24 10.00 -5.36
CA ALA A 13 -37.31 10.77 -4.12
C ALA A 13 -37.52 9.85 -2.90
N LEU A 14 -38.39 8.84 -3.03
CA LEU A 14 -38.65 7.84 -1.99
C LEU A 14 -37.38 7.00 -1.69
N PHE A 15 -36.67 6.58 -2.73
CA PHE A 15 -35.39 5.87 -2.57
C PHE A 15 -34.39 6.70 -1.75
N PHE A 16 -34.22 7.98 -2.10
CA PHE A 16 -33.32 8.87 -1.35
C PHE A 16 -33.83 9.20 0.04
N ALA A 17 -35.13 9.26 0.27
CA ALA A 17 -35.70 9.44 1.61
C ALA A 17 -35.41 8.23 2.51
N VAL A 18 -35.58 7.00 1.99
CA VAL A 18 -35.22 5.78 2.71
C VAL A 18 -33.70 5.72 2.96
N HIS A 19 -32.90 6.10 1.98
CA HIS A 19 -31.44 6.18 2.15
C HIS A 19 -31.03 7.19 3.21
N ALA A 20 -31.65 8.37 3.27
CA ALA A 20 -31.40 9.39 4.29
C ALA A 20 -31.74 8.89 5.71
N LEU A 21 -32.88 8.23 5.86
CA LEU A 21 -33.31 7.64 7.16
C LEU A 21 -32.37 6.53 7.62
N ARG A 22 -32.01 5.60 6.73
CA ARG A 22 -31.11 4.46 7.08
C ARG A 22 -29.69 4.88 7.44
N ASN A 23 -29.21 6.00 6.89
CA ASN A 23 -27.86 6.51 7.14
C ASN A 23 -27.81 7.64 8.19
N GLY A 24 -28.91 7.87 8.93
CA GLY A 24 -28.94 8.86 10.02
C GLY A 24 -28.69 10.30 9.56
N ARG A 25 -29.09 10.63 8.31
CA ARG A 25 -28.90 11.98 7.78
C ARG A 25 -29.91 12.96 8.37
N GLN A 26 -29.60 14.25 8.34
CA GLN A 26 -30.42 15.29 8.96
C GLN A 26 -31.83 15.32 8.35
N MET A 27 -32.86 15.41 9.19
CA MET A 27 -34.28 15.30 8.78
C MET A 27 -34.73 16.37 7.78
N TYR A 28 -34.04 17.51 7.67
CA TYR A 28 -34.40 18.54 6.70
C TYR A 28 -34.33 18.04 5.24
N TRP A 29 -33.48 17.02 4.96
CA TRP A 29 -33.41 16.41 3.63
C TRP A 29 -34.73 15.78 3.19
N LEU A 30 -35.49 15.22 4.13
CA LEU A 30 -36.84 14.68 3.82
C LEU A 30 -37.78 15.79 3.34
N LEU A 31 -37.73 16.93 4.00
CA LEU A 31 -38.54 18.08 3.65
C LEU A 31 -38.20 18.58 2.24
N ILE A 32 -36.92 18.66 1.89
CA ILE A 32 -36.44 19.07 0.54
C ILE A 32 -36.88 18.06 -0.53
N LEU A 33 -36.73 16.76 -0.25
CA LEU A 33 -37.10 15.68 -1.18
C LEU A 33 -38.58 15.64 -1.47
N PHE A 34 -39.42 15.90 -0.45
CA PHE A 34 -40.91 15.94 -0.63
C PHE A 34 -41.41 17.24 -1.24
N SER A 35 -40.78 18.40 -0.91
CA SER A 35 -41.19 19.69 -1.46
C SER A 35 -40.80 19.87 -2.93
N PHE A 36 -39.66 19.33 -3.31
CA PHE A 36 -39.10 19.46 -4.66
C PHE A 36 -38.50 18.10 -5.13
N PRO A 37 -39.36 17.14 -5.55
CA PRO A 37 -38.88 15.77 -5.80
C PRO A 37 -37.72 15.66 -6.81
N VAL A 38 -37.72 16.46 -7.87
CA VAL A 38 -36.68 16.45 -8.92
C VAL A 38 -35.43 17.17 -8.46
N LEU A 39 -35.57 18.44 -8.05
CA LEU A 39 -34.44 19.26 -7.61
C LEU A 39 -33.87 18.76 -6.28
N GLY A 40 -34.75 18.33 -5.35
CA GLY A 40 -34.35 17.77 -4.08
C GLY A 40 -33.60 16.45 -4.24
N SER A 41 -34.03 15.58 -5.15
CA SER A 41 -33.32 14.33 -5.46
C SER A 41 -31.94 14.59 -6.09
N LEU A 42 -31.85 15.58 -6.99
CA LEU A 42 -30.59 15.98 -7.60
C LEU A 42 -29.62 16.58 -6.54
N ALA A 43 -30.15 17.47 -5.71
CA ALA A 43 -29.37 18.11 -4.64
C ALA A 43 -28.89 17.07 -3.61
N TYR A 44 -29.75 16.15 -3.20
CA TYR A 44 -29.38 15.06 -2.31
C TYR A 44 -28.35 14.12 -2.92
N PHE A 45 -28.52 13.77 -4.19
CA PHE A 45 -27.56 12.93 -4.92
C PHE A 45 -26.18 13.57 -4.95
N VAL A 46 -26.07 14.84 -5.28
CA VAL A 46 -24.79 15.56 -5.40
C VAL A 46 -24.16 15.83 -4.03
N ALA A 47 -24.98 16.26 -3.04
CA ALA A 47 -24.46 16.69 -1.75
C ALA A 47 -24.17 15.54 -0.76
N GLU A 48 -24.99 14.47 -0.80
CA GLU A 48 -24.96 13.42 0.20
C GLU A 48 -24.64 12.04 -0.37
N TYR A 49 -25.29 11.66 -1.47
CA TYR A 49 -25.13 10.33 -2.04
C TYR A 49 -23.80 10.17 -2.79
N LEU A 50 -23.42 11.16 -3.60
CA LEU A 50 -22.16 11.15 -4.35
C LEU A 50 -20.93 11.18 -3.41
N PRO A 51 -20.85 12.05 -2.38
CA PRO A 51 -19.73 12.06 -1.44
C PRO A 51 -19.59 10.78 -0.62
N ALA A 52 -20.72 10.14 -0.28
CA ALA A 52 -20.73 8.87 0.46
C ALA A 52 -20.49 7.64 -0.43
N SER A 53 -20.54 7.79 -1.75
CA SER A 53 -20.46 6.67 -2.69
C SER A 53 -19.00 6.19 -2.86
N ARG A 54 -18.86 4.89 -3.12
CA ARG A 54 -17.57 4.24 -3.44
C ARG A 54 -16.89 4.86 -4.70
N LEU A 55 -17.67 5.47 -5.58
CA LEU A 55 -17.20 6.15 -6.78
C LEU A 55 -16.25 7.32 -6.48
N GLN A 56 -16.54 8.12 -5.45
CA GLN A 56 -15.67 9.24 -5.07
C GLN A 56 -14.35 8.74 -4.47
N ARG A 57 -14.40 7.63 -3.72
CA ARG A 57 -13.18 7.00 -3.19
C ARG A 57 -12.29 6.45 -4.32
N GLN A 58 -12.91 5.81 -5.31
CA GLN A 58 -12.19 5.32 -6.50
C GLN A 58 -11.70 6.47 -7.39
N GLY A 59 -12.51 7.52 -7.57
CA GLY A 59 -12.12 8.74 -8.30
C GLY A 59 -10.93 9.44 -7.65
N ARG A 60 -10.89 9.56 -6.32
CA ARG A 60 -9.76 10.14 -5.58
C ARG A 60 -8.49 9.28 -5.66
N ILE A 61 -8.62 7.96 -5.72
CA ILE A 61 -7.48 7.05 -5.92
C ILE A 61 -6.96 7.19 -7.35
N ALA A 62 -7.86 7.21 -8.35
CA ALA A 62 -7.50 7.37 -9.76
C ALA A 62 -6.87 8.75 -10.05
N THR A 63 -7.41 9.84 -9.47
CA THR A 63 -6.83 11.17 -9.61
C THR A 63 -5.47 11.29 -8.93
N ARG A 64 -5.26 10.66 -7.75
CA ARG A 64 -3.95 10.61 -7.11
C ARG A 64 -2.93 9.82 -7.92
N ALA A 65 -3.34 8.69 -8.50
CA ALA A 65 -2.47 7.90 -9.38
C ALA A 65 -2.09 8.67 -10.64
N LEU A 66 -3.04 9.34 -11.29
CA LEU A 66 -2.80 10.23 -12.43
C LEU A 66 -1.91 11.43 -12.05
N GLN A 67 -2.15 12.07 -10.91
CA GLN A 67 -1.32 13.17 -10.41
C GLN A 67 0.11 12.73 -10.14
N LYS A 68 0.32 11.54 -9.57
CA LYS A 68 1.66 10.98 -9.35
C LYS A 68 2.42 10.70 -10.64
N THR A 69 1.69 10.38 -11.71
CA THR A 69 2.27 10.18 -13.06
C THR A 69 2.61 11.50 -13.74
N ILE A 70 1.80 12.55 -13.51
CA ILE A 70 1.97 13.87 -14.12
C ILE A 70 3.03 14.71 -13.38
N ASP A 71 3.10 14.59 -12.05
CA ASP A 71 4.04 15.33 -11.21
C ASP A 71 4.60 14.46 -10.08
N PRO A 72 5.57 13.60 -10.38
CA PRO A 72 6.16 12.68 -9.39
C PRO A 72 6.90 13.39 -8.24
N GLY A 73 7.32 14.65 -8.42
CA GLY A 73 7.99 15.44 -7.40
C GLY A 73 7.07 16.21 -6.46
N ARG A 74 5.76 16.17 -6.67
CA ARG A 74 4.81 16.96 -5.89
C ARG A 74 4.84 16.59 -4.40
N ASP A 75 4.81 15.30 -4.09
CA ASP A 75 4.78 14.81 -2.69
C ASP A 75 6.02 15.28 -1.93
N VAL A 76 7.19 15.28 -2.58
CA VAL A 76 8.45 15.78 -2.00
C VAL A 76 8.37 17.29 -1.75
N ARG A 77 7.89 18.07 -2.75
CA ARG A 77 7.79 19.53 -2.58
C ARG A 77 6.80 19.93 -1.48
N GLU A 78 5.65 19.24 -1.39
CA GLU A 78 4.66 19.47 -0.33
C GLU A 78 5.21 19.11 1.05
N ALA A 79 5.87 17.95 1.17
CA ALA A 79 6.49 17.51 2.41
C ALA A 79 7.63 18.43 2.85
N ARG A 80 8.47 18.89 1.91
CA ARG A 80 9.57 19.82 2.17
C ARG A 80 9.05 21.17 2.66
N ARG A 81 8.04 21.74 2.00
CA ARG A 81 7.39 22.99 2.47
C ARG A 81 6.80 22.84 3.87
N ALA A 82 6.17 21.70 4.17
CA ALA A 82 5.62 21.45 5.49
C ALA A 82 6.72 21.36 6.56
N PHE A 83 7.85 20.75 6.24
CA PHE A 83 9.00 20.67 7.13
C PHE A 83 9.68 22.03 7.30
N ASP A 84 9.87 22.81 6.24
CA ASP A 84 10.48 24.14 6.28
C ASP A 84 9.64 25.12 7.13
N LEU A 85 8.30 25.06 7.00
CA LEU A 85 7.38 25.88 7.78
C LEU A 85 7.30 25.44 9.25
N THR A 86 7.35 24.15 9.51
CA THR A 86 7.19 23.57 10.85
C THR A 86 8.11 22.37 11.00
N PRO A 87 9.35 22.53 11.45
CA PRO A 87 10.36 21.48 11.52
C PRO A 87 10.11 20.54 12.71
N THR A 88 9.00 19.76 12.63
CA THR A 88 8.69 18.71 13.58
C THR A 88 9.22 17.36 13.09
N ALA A 89 9.45 16.43 14.02
CA ALA A 89 9.84 15.06 13.68
C ALA A 89 8.81 14.36 12.76
N HIS A 90 7.52 14.66 12.95
CA HIS A 90 6.47 14.15 12.06
C HIS A 90 6.62 14.67 10.62
N ASN A 91 6.86 15.96 10.43
CA ASN A 91 7.06 16.53 9.08
C ASN A 91 8.38 16.04 8.48
N GLN A 92 9.43 15.85 9.30
CA GLN A 92 10.70 15.29 8.87
C GLN A 92 10.55 13.84 8.39
N MET A 93 9.83 13.01 9.12
CA MET A 93 9.50 11.64 8.72
C MET A 93 8.67 11.60 7.42
N ARG A 94 7.69 12.51 7.28
CA ARG A 94 6.90 12.64 6.04
C ARG A 94 7.78 13.01 4.84
N LEU A 95 8.73 13.93 5.04
CA LEU A 95 9.68 14.31 3.99
C LEU A 95 10.57 13.12 3.62
N ALA A 96 11.14 12.43 4.61
CA ALA A 96 11.95 11.24 4.37
C ALA A 96 11.19 10.15 3.58
N ALA A 97 9.93 9.90 3.95
CA ALA A 97 9.08 8.94 3.23
C ALA A 97 8.76 9.38 1.79
N ALA A 98 8.52 10.68 1.57
CA ALA A 98 8.29 11.23 0.24
C ALA A 98 9.55 11.14 -0.65
N LEU A 99 10.71 11.45 -0.10
CA LEU A 99 12.02 11.32 -0.77
C LEU A 99 12.30 9.87 -1.17
N LEU A 100 12.09 8.93 -0.25
CA LEU A 100 12.23 7.50 -0.53
C LEU A 100 11.27 7.05 -1.65
N GLY A 101 10.02 7.50 -1.60
CA GLY A 101 9.02 7.21 -2.63
C GLY A 101 9.33 7.82 -4.01
N ALA A 102 10.17 8.86 -4.05
CA ALA A 102 10.69 9.49 -5.26
C ALA A 102 12.05 8.92 -5.72
N GLY A 103 12.60 7.91 -5.04
CA GLY A 103 13.90 7.31 -5.34
C GLY A 103 15.11 8.12 -4.88
N GLN A 104 14.91 9.18 -4.09
CA GLN A 104 15.97 10.03 -3.53
C GLN A 104 16.42 9.43 -2.18
N SER A 105 17.03 8.23 -2.26
CA SER A 105 17.34 7.41 -1.09
C SER A 105 18.42 8.00 -0.19
N ASP A 106 19.42 8.69 -0.74
CA ASP A 106 20.49 9.36 -0.02
C ASP A 106 19.96 10.47 0.93
N GLU A 107 19.11 11.34 0.43
CA GLU A 107 18.48 12.38 1.23
C GLU A 107 17.46 11.80 2.22
N ALA A 108 16.73 10.74 1.82
CA ALA A 108 15.83 10.03 2.71
C ALA A 108 16.56 9.44 3.93
N VAL A 109 17.74 8.83 3.74
CA VAL A 109 18.59 8.32 4.83
C VAL A 109 18.94 9.44 5.81
N GLN A 110 19.39 10.58 5.32
CA GLN A 110 19.78 11.71 6.19
C GLN A 110 18.62 12.18 7.09
N HIS A 111 17.42 12.29 6.53
CA HIS A 111 16.24 12.70 7.28
C HIS A 111 15.78 11.63 8.28
N TYR A 112 15.83 10.34 7.92
CA TYR A 112 15.51 9.27 8.85
C TYR A 112 16.55 9.15 9.96
N ASP A 113 17.84 9.32 9.69
CA ASP A 113 18.90 9.33 10.69
C ASP A 113 18.71 10.47 11.70
N ALA A 114 18.26 11.63 11.25
CA ALA A 114 17.90 12.72 12.14
C ALA A 114 16.71 12.36 13.04
N CYS A 115 15.69 11.64 12.51
CA CYS A 115 14.58 11.12 13.32
C CYS A 115 15.04 10.09 14.35
N LEU A 116 15.99 9.20 13.99
CA LEU A 116 16.55 8.17 14.88
C LEU A 116 17.41 8.77 16.03
N ARG A 117 17.92 10.00 15.89
CA ARG A 117 18.63 10.71 16.96
C ARG A 117 17.69 11.56 17.82
N GLY A 118 16.42 11.69 17.41
CA GLY A 118 15.42 12.52 18.09
C GLY A 118 14.57 11.75 19.10
N PRO A 119 13.52 12.39 19.63
CA PRO A 119 12.61 11.80 20.62
C PRO A 119 11.81 10.57 20.09
N PHE A 120 11.77 10.39 18.78
CA PHE A 120 11.08 9.27 18.11
C PHE A 120 12.04 8.15 17.67
N ALA A 121 13.25 8.09 18.22
CA ALA A 121 14.24 7.05 17.89
C ALA A 121 13.74 5.61 18.12
N GLY A 122 12.79 5.42 19.03
CA GLY A 122 12.15 4.13 19.30
C GLY A 122 10.85 3.86 18.52
N ASP A 123 10.40 4.80 17.70
CA ASP A 123 9.16 4.66 16.92
C ASP A 123 9.37 3.60 15.82
N PRO A 124 8.53 2.54 15.78
CA PRO A 124 8.69 1.45 14.82
C PRO A 124 8.53 1.89 13.37
N GLU A 125 7.69 2.90 13.07
CA GLU A 125 7.56 3.44 11.71
C GLU A 125 8.82 4.18 11.27
N VAL A 126 9.48 4.91 12.18
CA VAL A 126 10.77 5.57 11.91
C VAL A 126 11.85 4.54 11.62
N ILE A 127 11.94 3.50 12.46
CA ILE A 127 12.96 2.43 12.31
C ILE A 127 12.74 1.67 10.99
N LEU A 128 11.51 1.29 10.67
CA LEU A 128 11.19 0.61 9.42
C LEU A 128 11.46 1.50 8.19
N GLY A 129 11.10 2.79 8.27
CA GLY A 129 11.36 3.76 7.22
C GLY A 129 12.86 3.97 6.98
N ALA A 130 13.65 4.11 8.06
CA ALA A 130 15.10 4.23 8.00
C ALA A 130 15.76 2.98 7.40
N ALA A 131 15.30 1.79 7.79
CA ALA A 131 15.81 0.54 7.23
C ALA A 131 15.55 0.44 5.73
N ARG A 132 14.36 0.84 5.28
CA ARG A 132 14.02 0.87 3.84
C ARG A 132 14.84 1.90 3.07
N ALA A 133 15.09 3.07 3.65
CA ALA A 133 15.92 4.10 3.05
C ALA A 133 17.35 3.62 2.88
N ASN A 134 17.93 3.00 3.92
CA ASN A 134 19.27 2.40 3.87
C ASN A 134 19.36 1.29 2.81
N ALA A 135 18.38 0.37 2.79
CA ALA A 135 18.34 -0.70 1.77
C ALA A 135 18.25 -0.13 0.34
N ALA A 136 17.41 0.89 0.12
CA ALA A 136 17.28 1.55 -1.17
C ALA A 136 18.52 2.36 -1.58
N HIS A 137 19.30 2.84 -0.60
CA HIS A 137 20.58 3.52 -0.80
C HIS A 137 21.76 2.55 -1.00
N GLY A 138 21.50 1.23 -1.04
CA GLY A 138 22.55 0.24 -1.21
C GLY A 138 23.37 -0.02 0.06
N GLN A 139 22.83 0.25 1.23
CA GLN A 139 23.42 0.03 2.53
C GLN A 139 22.66 -1.08 3.29
N PRO A 140 22.80 -2.36 2.91
CA PRO A 140 22.04 -3.44 3.53
C PRO A 140 22.43 -3.71 4.99
N ALA A 141 23.68 -3.51 5.38
CA ALA A 141 24.13 -3.79 6.74
C ALA A 141 23.45 -2.90 7.81
N PRO A 142 23.37 -1.55 7.66
CA PRO A 142 22.53 -0.71 8.53
C PRO A 142 21.06 -1.10 8.52
N ALA A 143 20.50 -1.47 7.36
CA ALA A 143 19.11 -1.92 7.26
C ALA A 143 18.87 -3.20 8.08
N ILE A 144 19.75 -4.18 8.03
CA ILE A 144 19.70 -5.42 8.83
C ILE A 144 19.72 -5.08 10.33
N ALA A 145 20.63 -4.22 10.77
CA ALA A 145 20.73 -3.85 12.19
C ALA A 145 19.43 -3.23 12.70
N LEU A 146 18.84 -2.29 11.93
CA LEU A 146 17.57 -1.64 12.27
C LEU A 146 16.41 -2.63 12.32
N LEU A 147 16.26 -3.49 11.30
CA LEU A 147 15.17 -4.46 11.20
C LEU A 147 15.26 -5.54 12.26
N THR A 148 16.46 -6.05 12.56
CA THR A 148 16.68 -7.03 13.64
C THR A 148 16.33 -6.43 15.00
N SER A 149 16.76 -5.19 15.26
CA SER A 149 16.38 -4.45 16.47
C SER A 149 14.86 -4.29 16.58
N LEU A 150 14.21 -3.93 15.48
CA LEU A 150 12.75 -3.76 15.44
C LEU A 150 12.02 -5.09 15.68
N GLN A 151 12.43 -6.16 15.01
CA GLN A 151 11.85 -7.50 15.17
C GLN A 151 11.96 -8.01 16.61
N THR A 152 13.10 -7.74 17.27
CA THR A 152 13.35 -8.16 18.66
C THR A 152 12.53 -7.34 19.65
N ARG A 153 12.47 -6.02 19.48
CA ARG A 153 11.80 -5.10 20.42
C ARG A 153 10.29 -5.09 20.27
N GLN A 154 9.80 -5.27 19.05
CA GLN A 154 8.37 -5.18 18.69
C GLN A 154 8.00 -6.29 17.69
N PRO A 155 7.97 -7.56 18.10
CA PRO A 155 7.81 -8.73 17.21
C PRO A 155 6.45 -8.80 16.52
N GLY A 156 5.44 -8.04 17.01
CA GLY A 156 4.11 -7.94 16.41
C GLY A 156 3.94 -6.79 15.41
N PHE A 157 4.87 -5.85 15.36
CA PHE A 157 4.73 -4.69 14.49
C PHE A 157 5.00 -5.07 13.03
N ARG A 158 3.95 -5.05 12.21
CA ARG A 158 4.01 -5.34 10.76
C ARG A 158 4.97 -6.50 10.43
N ALA A 159 4.82 -7.58 11.20
CA ALA A 159 5.84 -8.63 11.29
C ALA A 159 6.13 -9.33 9.96
N ASP A 160 5.13 -9.43 9.07
CA ASP A 160 5.28 -9.91 7.71
C ASP A 160 6.16 -8.97 6.86
N GLU A 161 5.88 -7.69 6.92
CA GLU A 161 6.59 -6.66 6.16
C GLU A 161 8.03 -6.46 6.66
N VAL A 162 8.22 -6.44 8.00
CA VAL A 162 9.56 -6.38 8.63
C VAL A 162 10.37 -7.61 8.27
N GLY A 163 9.76 -8.80 8.32
CA GLY A 163 10.41 -10.05 7.96
C GLY A 163 10.84 -10.09 6.50
N LEU A 164 9.97 -9.66 5.58
CA LEU A 164 10.32 -9.57 4.15
C LEU A 164 11.42 -8.54 3.88
N ALA A 165 11.37 -7.39 4.54
CA ALA A 165 12.41 -6.37 4.41
C ALA A 165 13.76 -6.89 4.91
N LEU A 166 13.77 -7.64 6.02
CA LEU A 166 14.98 -8.24 6.58
C LEU A 166 15.55 -9.32 5.66
N GLY A 167 14.71 -10.22 5.11
CA GLY A 167 15.14 -11.23 4.14
C GLY A 167 15.78 -10.60 2.89
N ARG A 168 15.16 -9.54 2.35
CA ARG A 168 15.74 -8.79 1.22
C ARG A 168 17.06 -8.11 1.58
N ALA A 169 17.17 -7.55 2.78
CA ALA A 169 18.40 -6.92 3.25
C ALA A 169 19.52 -7.94 3.43
N TYR A 170 19.24 -9.14 3.96
CA TYR A 170 20.20 -10.25 4.01
C TYR A 170 20.66 -10.68 2.62
N ALA A 171 19.74 -10.86 1.67
CA ALA A 171 20.08 -11.22 0.30
C ALA A 171 20.97 -10.16 -0.35
N ALA A 172 20.64 -8.87 -0.19
CA ALA A 172 21.44 -7.75 -0.70
C ALA A 172 22.82 -7.65 -0.02
N ASN A 173 22.95 -8.13 1.22
CA ASN A 173 24.24 -8.20 1.96
C ASN A 173 25.00 -9.50 1.70
N ASN A 174 24.60 -10.28 0.71
CA ASN A 174 25.22 -11.56 0.35
C ASN A 174 25.08 -12.67 1.41
N GLN A 175 24.21 -12.48 2.39
CA GLN A 175 23.90 -13.44 3.46
C GLN A 175 22.72 -14.34 3.02
N GLN A 176 22.99 -15.21 2.03
CA GLN A 176 21.94 -15.98 1.36
C GLN A 176 21.27 -17.01 2.26
N LEU A 177 22.00 -17.60 3.21
CA LEU A 177 21.43 -18.57 4.16
C LEU A 177 20.41 -17.89 5.09
N GLU A 178 20.78 -16.76 5.67
CA GLU A 178 19.92 -15.97 6.55
C GLU A 178 18.70 -15.44 5.79
N ALA A 179 18.88 -15.04 4.53
CA ALA A 179 17.80 -14.61 3.67
C ALA A 179 16.77 -15.73 3.46
N GLY A 180 17.24 -16.93 3.12
CA GLY A 180 16.38 -18.11 2.93
C GLY A 180 15.59 -18.46 4.19
N VAL A 181 16.27 -18.58 5.33
CA VAL A 181 15.64 -18.86 6.63
C VAL A 181 14.58 -17.80 6.97
N GLN A 182 14.90 -16.53 6.72
CA GLN A 182 13.98 -15.44 7.01
C GLN A 182 12.73 -15.49 6.10
N PHE A 183 12.89 -15.73 4.80
CA PHE A 183 11.76 -15.84 3.87
C PHE A 183 10.89 -17.06 4.18
N GLU A 184 11.49 -18.21 4.47
CA GLU A 184 10.74 -19.42 4.88
C GLU A 184 9.92 -19.16 6.15
N SER A 185 10.53 -18.57 7.18
CA SER A 185 9.83 -18.19 8.41
C SER A 185 8.61 -17.27 8.17
N VAL A 186 8.73 -16.30 7.25
CA VAL A 186 7.61 -15.42 6.91
C VAL A 186 6.52 -16.18 6.15
N VAL A 187 6.87 -17.08 5.25
CA VAL A 187 5.91 -17.93 4.54
C VAL A 187 5.17 -18.85 5.51
N GLU A 188 5.86 -19.52 6.40
CA GLU A 188 5.28 -20.43 7.40
C GLU A 188 4.30 -19.69 8.33
N ARG A 189 4.67 -18.50 8.75
CA ARG A 189 3.88 -17.74 9.73
C ARG A 189 2.68 -17.01 9.12
N PHE A 190 2.81 -16.48 7.91
CA PHE A 190 1.81 -15.58 7.32
C PHE A 190 1.19 -16.12 6.04
N GLY A 191 1.90 -16.95 5.27
CA GLY A 191 1.41 -17.55 4.03
C GLY A 191 1.01 -16.55 2.95
N SER A 192 1.46 -15.28 3.05
CA SER A 192 1.07 -14.22 2.12
C SER A 192 1.66 -14.46 0.73
N ILE A 193 0.98 -13.97 -0.31
CA ILE A 193 1.46 -14.09 -1.69
C ILE A 193 2.80 -13.38 -1.89
N ASP A 194 3.00 -12.25 -1.20
CA ASP A 194 4.24 -11.49 -1.24
C ASP A 194 5.41 -12.31 -0.69
N ALA A 195 5.20 -13.00 0.45
CA ALA A 195 6.21 -13.84 1.07
C ALA A 195 6.58 -15.03 0.17
N ARG A 196 5.59 -15.72 -0.40
CA ARG A 196 5.82 -16.83 -1.32
C ARG A 196 6.59 -16.40 -2.56
N VAL A 197 6.26 -15.24 -3.13
CA VAL A 197 6.97 -14.73 -4.30
C VAL A 197 8.42 -14.34 -3.97
N GLU A 198 8.67 -13.70 -2.84
CA GLU A 198 10.05 -13.38 -2.44
C GLU A 198 10.88 -14.63 -2.15
N LEU A 199 10.29 -15.65 -1.50
CA LEU A 199 10.95 -16.94 -1.30
C LEU A 199 11.24 -17.64 -2.63
N ALA A 200 10.28 -17.63 -3.58
CA ALA A 200 10.47 -18.22 -4.90
C ALA A 200 11.59 -17.50 -5.69
N LEU A 201 11.60 -16.16 -5.67
CA LEU A 201 12.66 -15.37 -6.31
C LEU A 201 14.04 -15.66 -5.73
N TRP A 202 14.14 -15.72 -4.40
CA TRP A 202 15.37 -16.09 -3.71
C TRP A 202 15.81 -17.51 -4.07
N ALA A 203 14.87 -18.47 -4.06
CA ALA A 203 15.14 -19.87 -4.37
C ALA A 203 15.65 -20.05 -5.81
N ILE A 204 15.03 -19.37 -6.79
CA ILE A 204 15.48 -19.35 -8.19
C ILE A 204 16.91 -18.79 -8.29
N ALA A 205 17.19 -17.66 -7.64
CA ALA A 205 18.49 -17.02 -7.67
C ALA A 205 19.62 -17.81 -7.00
N ASN A 206 19.27 -18.77 -6.13
CA ASN A 206 20.22 -19.60 -5.39
C ASN A 206 20.16 -21.10 -5.73
N ASP A 207 19.56 -21.44 -6.89
CA ASP A 207 19.46 -22.82 -7.42
C ASP A 207 18.77 -23.80 -6.44
N LYS A 208 17.85 -23.30 -5.59
CA LYS A 208 17.04 -24.11 -4.68
C LYS A 208 15.77 -24.59 -5.38
N ASN A 209 15.94 -25.51 -6.33
CA ASN A 209 14.90 -25.91 -7.27
C ASN A 209 13.66 -26.54 -6.60
N ASP A 210 13.83 -27.29 -5.51
CA ASP A 210 12.75 -27.90 -4.73
C ASP A 210 11.86 -26.84 -4.06
N VAL A 211 12.49 -25.84 -3.43
CA VAL A 211 11.80 -24.71 -2.81
C VAL A 211 11.09 -23.86 -3.89
N ALA A 212 11.80 -23.56 -4.98
CA ALA A 212 11.24 -22.77 -6.08
C ALA A 212 9.99 -23.44 -6.66
N GLN A 213 10.07 -24.75 -7.00
CA GLN A 213 8.93 -25.49 -7.56
C GLN A 213 7.74 -25.55 -6.60
N ARG A 214 7.99 -25.79 -5.30
CA ARG A 214 6.94 -25.78 -4.26
C ARG A 214 6.21 -24.44 -4.23
N GLU A 215 6.93 -23.34 -4.13
CA GLU A 215 6.32 -22.02 -4.02
C GLU A 215 5.65 -21.60 -5.35
N LEU A 216 6.23 -21.90 -6.50
CA LEU A 216 5.63 -21.61 -7.80
C LEU A 216 4.29 -22.32 -7.99
N LYS A 217 4.15 -23.56 -7.50
CA LYS A 217 2.86 -24.30 -7.52
C LYS A 217 1.80 -23.60 -6.67
N GLU A 218 2.16 -23.18 -5.45
CA GLU A 218 1.27 -22.47 -4.54
C GLU A 218 0.87 -21.09 -5.08
N ILE A 219 1.83 -20.35 -5.66
CA ILE A 219 1.58 -19.06 -6.30
C ILE A 219 0.66 -19.21 -7.50
N ALA A 220 0.88 -20.22 -8.35
CA ALA A 220 0.02 -20.48 -9.49
C ALA A 220 -1.42 -20.82 -9.07
N HIS A 221 -1.58 -21.62 -8.01
CA HIS A 221 -2.89 -21.94 -7.43
C HIS A 221 -3.58 -20.67 -6.91
N ALA A 222 -2.89 -19.86 -6.11
CA ALA A 222 -3.42 -18.61 -5.57
C ALA A 222 -3.81 -17.62 -6.69
N ARG A 223 -2.95 -17.45 -7.71
CA ARG A 223 -3.18 -16.56 -8.85
C ARG A 223 -4.43 -16.94 -9.68
N LYS A 224 -4.72 -18.24 -9.79
CA LYS A 224 -5.90 -18.76 -10.51
C LYS A 224 -7.20 -18.37 -9.81
N HIS A 225 -7.22 -18.35 -8.47
CA HIS A 225 -8.41 -18.07 -7.66
C HIS A 225 -8.50 -16.61 -7.19
N MET A 226 -7.50 -15.80 -7.51
CA MET A 226 -7.42 -14.40 -7.10
C MET A 226 -8.37 -13.52 -7.90
N GLU A 227 -9.14 -12.66 -7.22
CA GLU A 227 -9.97 -11.64 -7.85
C GLU A 227 -9.14 -10.68 -8.71
N LYS A 228 -9.76 -10.14 -9.77
CA LYS A 228 -9.07 -9.21 -10.70
C LYS A 228 -8.43 -8.03 -9.98
N HIS A 229 -9.15 -7.39 -9.05
CA HIS A 229 -8.63 -6.25 -8.31
C HIS A 229 -7.37 -6.61 -7.50
N THR A 230 -7.38 -7.72 -6.79
CA THR A 230 -6.23 -8.21 -6.01
C THR A 230 -5.06 -8.57 -6.92
N ARG A 231 -5.33 -9.19 -8.08
CA ARG A 231 -4.30 -9.50 -9.07
C ARG A 231 -3.64 -8.24 -9.63
N ASP A 232 -4.42 -7.18 -9.85
CA ASP A 232 -3.91 -5.90 -10.31
C ASP A 232 -3.00 -5.21 -9.26
N LEU A 233 -3.27 -5.39 -7.97
CA LEU A 233 -2.40 -4.91 -6.89
C LEU A 233 -1.04 -5.60 -6.88
N HIS A 234 -0.99 -6.91 -7.17
CA HIS A 234 0.25 -7.70 -7.20
C HIS A 234 0.89 -7.78 -8.58
N ARG A 235 0.43 -6.98 -9.57
CA ARG A 235 0.91 -7.05 -10.96
C ARG A 235 2.42 -6.92 -11.08
N GLU A 236 3.01 -5.97 -10.38
CA GLU A 236 4.46 -5.73 -10.41
C GLU A 236 5.24 -6.89 -9.80
N LEU A 237 4.74 -7.42 -8.70
CA LEU A 237 5.31 -8.59 -8.02
C LEU A 237 5.32 -9.81 -8.95
N PHE A 238 4.20 -10.09 -9.61
CA PHE A 238 4.11 -11.19 -10.57
C PHE A 238 4.97 -10.97 -11.80
N ARG A 239 5.11 -9.73 -12.29
CA ARG A 239 6.00 -9.41 -13.41
C ARG A 239 7.47 -9.72 -13.08
N ARG A 240 7.92 -9.39 -11.86
CA ARG A 240 9.26 -9.74 -11.38
C ARG A 240 9.47 -11.26 -11.36
N LEU A 241 8.48 -12.00 -10.85
CA LEU A 241 8.53 -13.46 -10.79
C LEU A 241 8.55 -14.09 -12.19
N ASP A 242 7.63 -13.68 -13.08
CA ASP A 242 7.54 -14.18 -14.45
C ASP A 242 8.85 -13.89 -15.21
N GLY A 243 9.48 -12.73 -14.96
CA GLY A 243 10.79 -12.38 -15.51
C GLY A 243 11.92 -13.28 -15.01
N ALA A 244 11.95 -13.59 -13.71
CA ALA A 244 12.95 -14.50 -13.15
C ALA A 244 12.83 -15.93 -13.69
N ILE A 245 11.59 -16.43 -13.83
CA ILE A 245 11.32 -17.76 -14.42
C ILE A 245 11.82 -17.82 -15.87
N ALA A 246 11.58 -16.77 -16.67
CA ALA A 246 11.97 -16.74 -18.08
C ALA A 246 13.50 -16.74 -18.29
N LEU A 247 14.26 -16.31 -17.28
CA LEU A 247 15.73 -16.31 -17.32
C LEU A 247 16.35 -17.62 -16.82
N THR A 248 15.55 -18.49 -16.20
CA THR A 248 16.04 -19.79 -15.69
C THR A 248 15.92 -20.82 -16.83
N PRO A 249 17.02 -21.51 -17.24
CA PRO A 249 16.94 -22.55 -18.26
C PRO A 249 16.01 -23.69 -17.76
N PRO A 250 15.29 -24.35 -18.68
CA PRO A 250 14.45 -25.47 -18.31
C PRO A 250 15.31 -26.53 -17.62
N ALA A 251 14.83 -27.03 -16.46
CA ALA A 251 15.48 -28.14 -15.75
C ALA A 251 15.55 -29.34 -16.72
N THR A 252 16.77 -29.74 -17.11
CA THR A 252 17.08 -30.92 -17.91
C THR A 252 16.89 -32.20 -17.10
#